data_60ddd5acc8fb1358760a2d234615c1b1
#
_entry.id   60ddd5acc8fb1358760a2d234615c1b1
#
_cell.length_a   1.000
_cell.length_b   1.000
_cell.length_c   1.000
_cell.angle_alpha   90.00
_cell.angle_beta   90.00
_cell.angle_gamma   90.00
#
_symmetry.space_group_name_H-M   'P 1'
#
loop_
_entity.id
_entity.type
_entity.pdbx_description
1 polymer ?
#
loop_
_entity_poly.entity_id
_entity_poly.type
_entity_poly.pdbx_seq_one_letter_code
_entity_poly.pdbx_strand_id
1 'polypeptide(L)'
;MDRKLEIIQCARELIEERGLAKTSVAAITERMNVARTLFYHYFPSKEDLVAAVLDTYVDEFIASLKEWNAQRVEGDIEGALDTIVALIRDQLFDNDNAHKPFRRALATHENASLYLQFINRVADASATYIVETTVADYGRLHEVRIDHAYETFYMLILGIVGYMRQHPEASDDVLKDIIAQTLHFEREREQSHHTA
;
A
#
# COMPACT_ATOMS: atom_id res chain seq x y z
N MET A 1 14.13 -16.35 18.59
CA MET A 1 13.02 -15.74 17.85
C MET A 1 12.56 -14.51 18.63
N ASP A 2 12.33 -13.40 17.99
CA ASP A 2 11.94 -12.16 18.68
C ASP A 2 10.50 -12.27 19.15
N ARG A 3 10.27 -12.25 20.47
CA ARG A 3 8.92 -12.35 21.08
C ARG A 3 7.97 -11.26 20.63
N LYS A 4 8.51 -10.07 20.31
CA LYS A 4 7.71 -8.97 19.77
C LYS A 4 7.11 -9.36 18.41
N LEU A 5 7.93 -9.93 17.52
CA LEU A 5 7.50 -10.40 16.21
C LEU A 5 6.49 -11.54 16.31
N GLU A 6 6.66 -12.48 17.26
CA GLU A 6 5.68 -13.55 17.50
C GLU A 6 4.31 -13.01 17.91
N ILE A 7 4.27 -11.97 18.77
CA ILE A 7 3.02 -11.31 19.16
C ILE A 7 2.35 -10.63 17.97
N ILE A 8 3.12 -9.92 17.13
CA ILE A 8 2.62 -9.26 15.91
C ILE A 8 2.04 -10.31 14.97
N GLN A 9 2.76 -11.40 14.70
CA GLN A 9 2.33 -12.46 13.80
C GLN A 9 1.05 -13.15 14.30
N CYS A 10 0.99 -13.49 15.59
CA CYS A 10 -0.20 -14.07 16.19
C CYS A 10 -1.41 -13.13 16.12
N ALA A 11 -1.20 -11.83 16.35
CA ALA A 11 -2.27 -10.84 16.23
C ALA A 11 -2.75 -10.71 14.78
N ARG A 12 -1.84 -10.69 13.81
CA ARG A 12 -2.15 -10.66 12.39
C ARG A 12 -3.03 -11.84 11.99
N GLU A 13 -2.63 -13.07 12.34
CA GLU A 13 -3.40 -14.28 12.07
C GLU A 13 -4.79 -14.23 12.69
N LEU A 14 -4.89 -13.77 13.94
CA LEU A 14 -6.18 -13.62 14.62
C LEU A 14 -7.08 -12.56 13.98
N ILE A 15 -6.51 -11.46 13.49
CA ILE A 15 -7.25 -10.43 12.77
C ILE A 15 -7.75 -10.97 11.43
N GLU A 16 -6.93 -11.73 10.73
CA GLU A 16 -7.29 -12.38 9.47
C GLU A 16 -8.37 -13.46 9.64
N GLU A 17 -8.31 -14.25 10.71
CA GLU A 17 -9.28 -15.31 10.99
C GLU A 17 -10.66 -14.79 11.42
N ARG A 18 -10.72 -13.78 12.28
CA ARG A 18 -11.97 -13.39 12.96
C ARG A 18 -12.27 -11.90 13.00
N GLY A 19 -11.41 -11.09 12.38
CA GLY A 19 -11.54 -9.65 12.30
C GLY A 19 -10.97 -8.91 13.52
N LEU A 20 -10.72 -7.62 13.32
CA LEU A 20 -10.10 -6.72 14.31
C LEU A 20 -10.92 -6.60 15.60
N ALA A 21 -12.24 -6.46 15.47
CA ALA A 21 -13.14 -6.28 16.62
C ALA A 21 -13.10 -7.47 17.60
N LYS A 22 -12.97 -8.69 17.07
CA LYS A 22 -12.92 -9.94 17.86
C LYS A 22 -11.51 -10.31 18.32
N THR A 23 -10.47 -9.61 17.89
CA THR A 23 -9.10 -9.83 18.33
C THR A 23 -8.80 -9.00 19.55
N SER A 24 -8.70 -9.64 20.72
CA SER A 24 -8.41 -9.02 22.01
C SER A 24 -7.03 -9.44 22.53
N VAL A 25 -6.47 -8.64 23.46
CA VAL A 25 -5.22 -9.01 24.16
C VAL A 25 -5.35 -10.39 24.84
N ALA A 26 -6.52 -10.68 25.43
CA ALA A 26 -6.78 -11.99 26.03
C ALA A 26 -6.65 -13.12 25.03
N ALA A 27 -7.24 -12.94 23.87
CA ALA A 27 -7.22 -13.95 22.82
C ALA A 27 -5.83 -14.21 22.22
N ILE A 28 -5.01 -13.15 22.11
CA ILE A 28 -3.62 -13.24 21.64
C ILE A 28 -2.79 -14.01 22.67
N THR A 29 -2.87 -13.60 23.94
CA THR A 29 -2.09 -14.24 25.02
C THR A 29 -2.52 -15.69 25.27
N GLU A 30 -3.79 -16.01 25.12
CA GLU A 30 -4.32 -17.37 25.19
C GLU A 30 -3.78 -18.24 24.04
N ARG A 31 -3.84 -17.75 22.78
CA ARG A 31 -3.29 -18.48 21.63
C ARG A 31 -1.80 -18.75 21.76
N MET A 32 -1.06 -17.78 22.29
CA MET A 32 0.38 -17.91 22.50
C MET A 32 0.76 -18.67 23.76
N ASN A 33 -0.22 -19.00 24.62
CA ASN A 33 -0.01 -19.59 25.93
C ASN A 33 0.97 -18.79 26.79
N VAL A 34 0.78 -17.47 26.89
CA VAL A 34 1.62 -16.56 27.66
C VAL A 34 0.79 -15.70 28.61
N ALA A 35 1.46 -15.17 29.65
CA ALA A 35 0.82 -14.25 30.57
C ALA A 35 0.57 -12.87 29.91
N ARG A 36 -0.54 -12.20 30.29
CA ARG A 36 -0.85 -10.83 29.80
C ARG A 36 0.24 -9.81 30.09
N THR A 37 1.01 -10.01 31.18
CA THR A 37 2.14 -9.15 31.51
C THR A 37 3.21 -9.16 30.43
N LEU A 38 3.42 -10.29 29.75
CA LEU A 38 4.35 -10.37 28.62
C LEU A 38 3.90 -9.50 27.45
N PHE A 39 2.60 -9.49 27.15
CA PHE A 39 2.04 -8.60 26.11
C PHE A 39 2.35 -7.14 26.43
N TYR A 40 1.99 -6.68 27.65
CA TYR A 40 2.18 -5.28 28.06
C TYR A 40 3.65 -4.88 28.25
N HIS A 41 4.57 -5.84 28.31
CA HIS A 41 5.99 -5.56 28.24
C HIS A 41 6.43 -5.06 26.86
N TYR A 42 5.79 -5.54 25.79
CA TYR A 42 6.13 -5.18 24.40
C TYR A 42 5.21 -4.11 23.82
N PHE A 43 3.95 -4.11 24.17
CA PHE A 43 2.93 -3.21 23.62
C PHE A 43 2.13 -2.55 24.74
N PRO A 44 2.22 -1.21 24.89
CA PRO A 44 1.45 -0.49 25.92
C PRO A 44 -0.07 -0.66 25.80
N SER A 45 -0.57 -0.83 24.57
CA SER A 45 -1.99 -0.98 24.26
C SER A 45 -2.23 -1.96 23.10
N LYS A 46 -3.50 -2.34 22.91
CA LYS A 46 -3.92 -3.08 21.70
C LYS A 46 -3.71 -2.24 20.44
N GLU A 47 -3.92 -0.95 20.54
CA GLU A 47 -3.78 0.02 19.47
C GLU A 47 -2.33 0.07 18.96
N ASP A 48 -1.34 0.04 19.86
CA ASP A 48 0.08 -0.02 19.50
C ASP A 48 0.42 -1.32 18.77
N LEU A 49 -0.15 -2.45 19.22
CA LEU A 49 0.01 -3.71 18.49
C LEU A 49 -0.64 -3.66 17.10
N VAL A 50 -1.85 -3.11 16.99
CA VAL A 50 -2.54 -2.97 15.70
C VAL A 50 -1.73 -2.08 14.77
N ALA A 51 -1.13 -1.00 15.27
CA ALA A 51 -0.22 -0.16 14.51
C ALA A 51 0.99 -0.96 13.98
N ALA A 52 1.59 -1.82 14.82
CA ALA A 52 2.69 -2.69 14.40
C ALA A 52 2.25 -3.76 13.38
N VAL A 53 1.03 -4.27 13.46
CA VAL A 53 0.46 -5.16 12.44
C VAL A 53 0.27 -4.40 11.12
N LEU A 54 -0.22 -3.15 11.16
CA LEU A 54 -0.32 -2.30 9.96
C LEU A 54 1.04 -2.13 9.29
N ASP A 55 2.09 -1.90 10.06
CA ASP A 55 3.45 -1.75 9.53
C ASP A 55 3.90 -2.99 8.74
N THR A 56 3.53 -4.21 9.16
CA THR A 56 3.84 -5.42 8.38
C THR A 56 3.21 -5.43 6.99
N TYR A 57 1.99 -4.90 6.85
CA TYR A 57 1.33 -4.79 5.54
C TYR A 57 1.92 -3.67 4.68
N VAL A 58 2.36 -2.57 5.31
CA VAL A 58 3.10 -1.51 4.62
C VAL A 58 4.42 -2.06 4.09
N ASP A 59 5.17 -2.80 4.91
CA ASP A 59 6.45 -3.43 4.51
C ASP A 59 6.25 -4.40 3.34
N GLU A 60 5.16 -5.19 3.32
CA GLU A 60 4.82 -6.07 2.20
C GLU A 60 4.53 -5.27 0.92
N PHE A 61 3.77 -4.19 1.03
CA PHE A 61 3.50 -3.31 -0.11
C PHE A 61 4.80 -2.70 -0.66
N ILE A 62 5.66 -2.20 0.21
CA ILE A 62 6.97 -1.63 -0.18
C ILE A 62 7.88 -2.70 -0.78
N ALA A 63 7.85 -3.94 -0.30
CA ALA A 63 8.58 -5.04 -0.94
C ALA A 63 8.11 -5.28 -2.38
N SER A 64 6.80 -5.29 -2.62
CA SER A 64 6.23 -5.40 -3.97
C SER A 64 6.58 -4.19 -4.86
N LEU A 65 6.60 -2.98 -4.30
CA LEU A 65 7.02 -1.77 -5.01
C LEU A 65 8.52 -1.82 -5.38
N LYS A 66 9.37 -2.36 -4.50
CA LYS A 66 10.80 -2.58 -4.79
C LYS A 66 11.00 -3.60 -5.91
N GLU A 67 10.23 -4.68 -5.89
CA GLU A 67 10.27 -5.70 -6.93
C GLU A 67 9.81 -5.12 -8.27
N TRP A 68 8.70 -4.37 -8.30
CA TRP A 68 8.26 -3.63 -9.48
C TRP A 68 9.36 -2.72 -10.03
N ASN A 69 10.00 -1.92 -9.17
CA ASN A 69 11.05 -1.00 -9.60
C ASN A 69 12.28 -1.73 -10.15
N ALA A 70 12.63 -2.89 -9.60
CA ALA A 70 13.76 -3.71 -10.05
C ALA A 70 13.50 -4.41 -11.40
N GLN A 71 12.23 -4.71 -11.71
CA GLN A 71 11.82 -5.38 -12.95
C GLN A 71 11.49 -4.40 -14.08
N ARG A 72 11.39 -3.13 -13.78
CA ARG A 72 11.04 -2.08 -14.71
C ARG A 72 12.08 -1.96 -15.82
N VAL A 73 11.61 -1.92 -17.08
CA VAL A 73 12.46 -1.70 -18.24
C VAL A 73 12.69 -0.20 -18.42
N GLU A 74 13.94 0.20 -18.55
CA GLU A 74 14.31 1.59 -18.74
C GLU A 74 13.74 2.12 -20.06
N GLY A 75 13.07 3.27 -20.02
CA GLY A 75 12.41 3.90 -21.17
C GLY A 75 11.01 3.37 -21.49
N ASP A 76 10.58 2.24 -20.93
CA ASP A 76 9.23 1.72 -21.09
C ASP A 76 8.26 2.34 -20.06
N ILE A 77 7.81 3.57 -20.35
CA ILE A 77 6.89 4.30 -19.48
C ILE A 77 5.52 3.63 -19.45
N GLU A 78 4.99 3.17 -20.59
CA GLU A 78 3.66 2.56 -20.65
C GLU A 78 3.61 1.25 -19.87
N GLY A 79 4.58 0.36 -20.06
CA GLY A 79 4.67 -0.88 -19.28
C GLY A 79 4.89 -0.63 -17.79
N ALA A 80 5.63 0.41 -17.42
CA ALA A 80 5.79 0.82 -16.01
C ALA A 80 4.45 1.30 -15.41
N LEU A 81 3.65 2.08 -16.16
CA LEU A 81 2.33 2.54 -15.74
C LEU A 81 1.33 1.39 -15.63
N ASP A 82 1.32 0.45 -16.57
CA ASP A 82 0.47 -0.73 -16.53
C ASP A 82 0.72 -1.55 -15.27
N THR A 83 1.98 -1.85 -15.03
CA THR A 83 2.37 -2.71 -13.91
C THR A 83 2.19 -2.04 -12.55
N ILE A 84 2.40 -0.71 -12.42
CA ILE A 84 2.16 0.00 -11.16
C ILE A 84 0.67 0.13 -10.84
N VAL A 85 -0.18 0.38 -11.83
CA VAL A 85 -1.64 0.44 -11.63
C VAL A 85 -2.16 -0.95 -11.22
N ALA A 86 -1.70 -2.01 -11.89
CA ALA A 86 -2.03 -3.39 -11.53
C ALA A 86 -1.59 -3.73 -10.10
N LEU A 87 -0.37 -3.33 -9.69
CA LEU A 87 0.14 -3.52 -8.33
C LEU A 87 -0.73 -2.81 -7.29
N ILE A 88 -1.13 -1.56 -7.54
CA ILE A 88 -2.01 -0.80 -6.65
C ILE A 88 -3.35 -1.52 -6.50
N ARG A 89 -3.96 -1.99 -7.62
CA ARG A 89 -5.22 -2.72 -7.58
C ARG A 89 -5.10 -4.02 -6.79
N ASP A 90 -4.11 -4.83 -7.10
CA ASP A 90 -3.90 -6.11 -6.44
C ASP A 90 -3.60 -5.94 -4.95
N GLN A 91 -2.68 -5.02 -4.62
CA GLN A 91 -2.20 -4.89 -3.27
C GLN A 91 -3.11 -4.09 -2.33
N LEU A 92 -3.91 -3.16 -2.83
CA LEU A 92 -4.76 -2.29 -1.99
C LEU A 92 -6.26 -2.55 -2.12
N PHE A 93 -6.72 -3.22 -3.20
CA PHE A 93 -8.14 -3.38 -3.53
C PHE A 93 -8.52 -4.82 -3.81
N ASP A 94 -8.07 -5.81 -3.21
CA ASP A 94 -8.47 -7.23 -3.23
C ASP A 94 -9.54 -7.58 -4.31
N ASN A 95 -9.15 -7.51 -5.59
CA ASN A 95 -10.05 -7.80 -6.70
C ASN A 95 -10.40 -9.29 -6.81
N ASP A 96 -9.60 -10.18 -6.23
CA ASP A 96 -9.71 -11.63 -6.42
C ASP A 96 -10.33 -12.39 -5.23
N ASN A 97 -10.91 -11.72 -4.22
CA ASN A 97 -11.54 -12.37 -3.07
C ASN A 97 -10.66 -13.36 -2.28
N ALA A 98 -9.41 -13.55 -2.67
CA ALA A 98 -8.61 -14.68 -2.18
C ALA A 98 -7.73 -14.33 -0.98
N HIS A 99 -7.38 -13.06 -0.77
CA HIS A 99 -6.09 -12.94 -0.11
C HIS A 99 -5.97 -12.09 1.14
N LYS A 100 -6.97 -11.30 1.62
CA LYS A 100 -6.66 -10.66 2.91
C LYS A 100 -7.92 -10.21 3.68
N PRO A 101 -8.41 -11.05 4.58
CA PRO A 101 -9.48 -10.70 5.54
C PRO A 101 -9.23 -9.37 6.27
N PHE A 102 -7.96 -9.02 6.49
CA PHE A 102 -7.56 -7.75 7.07
C PHE A 102 -7.92 -6.54 6.18
N ARG A 103 -7.70 -6.60 4.87
CA ARG A 103 -8.07 -5.50 3.96
C ARG A 103 -9.58 -5.29 3.92
N ARG A 104 -10.37 -6.37 3.95
CA ARG A 104 -11.82 -6.27 4.09
C ARG A 104 -12.21 -5.63 5.42
N ALA A 105 -11.53 -6.00 6.51
CA ALA A 105 -11.78 -5.39 7.81
C ALA A 105 -11.46 -3.89 7.79
N LEU A 106 -10.38 -3.46 7.14
CA LEU A 106 -10.03 -2.05 6.96
C LEU A 106 -11.06 -1.31 6.09
N ALA A 107 -11.70 -1.98 5.15
CA ALA A 107 -12.69 -1.35 4.25
C ALA A 107 -14.03 -1.04 4.95
N THR A 108 -14.28 -1.58 6.16
CA THR A 108 -15.52 -1.34 6.88
C THR A 108 -15.57 0.08 7.47
N HIS A 109 -16.77 0.64 7.58
CA HIS A 109 -16.99 1.97 8.17
C HIS A 109 -16.45 2.07 9.62
N GLU A 110 -16.56 0.99 10.38
CA GLU A 110 -16.08 0.93 11.77
C GLU A 110 -14.56 1.12 11.89
N ASN A 111 -13.80 0.79 10.84
CA ASN A 111 -12.36 0.86 10.80
C ASN A 111 -11.83 2.02 9.94
N ALA A 112 -12.66 3.02 9.61
CA ALA A 112 -12.27 4.13 8.72
C ALA A 112 -11.00 4.86 9.20
N SER A 113 -10.85 5.09 10.51
CA SER A 113 -9.64 5.71 11.07
C SER A 113 -8.39 4.84 10.86
N LEU A 114 -8.52 3.52 11.02
CA LEU A 114 -7.42 2.59 10.81
C LEU A 114 -7.04 2.50 9.33
N TYR A 115 -8.03 2.53 8.45
CA TYR A 115 -7.80 2.62 7.01
C TYR A 115 -7.00 3.88 6.63
N LEU A 116 -7.38 5.05 7.16
CA LEU A 116 -6.65 6.29 6.92
C LEU A 116 -5.20 6.21 7.42
N GLN A 117 -4.97 5.64 8.60
CA GLN A 117 -3.62 5.42 9.11
C GLN A 117 -2.80 4.52 8.17
N PHE A 118 -3.40 3.43 7.70
CA PHE A 118 -2.75 2.52 6.76
C PHE A 118 -2.37 3.21 5.45
N ILE A 119 -3.31 3.89 4.80
CA ILE A 119 -3.07 4.54 3.52
C ILE A 119 -2.05 5.69 3.63
N ASN A 120 -2.09 6.46 4.73
CA ASN A 120 -1.09 7.50 4.98
C ASN A 120 0.32 6.89 5.11
N ARG A 121 0.48 5.76 5.81
CA ARG A 121 1.77 5.05 5.92
C ARG A 121 2.24 4.48 4.58
N VAL A 122 1.33 3.90 3.80
CA VAL A 122 1.64 3.44 2.44
C VAL A 122 2.12 4.59 1.57
N ALA A 123 1.41 5.73 1.60
CA ALA A 123 1.77 6.91 0.82
C ALA A 123 3.13 7.50 1.24
N ASP A 124 3.38 7.61 2.55
CA ASP A 124 4.64 8.10 3.11
C ASP A 124 5.82 7.21 2.71
N ALA A 125 5.73 5.91 2.99
CA ALA A 125 6.79 4.96 2.69
C ALA A 125 7.06 4.84 1.17
N SER A 126 5.99 4.87 0.35
CA SER A 126 6.12 4.80 -1.11
C SER A 126 6.71 6.06 -1.69
N ALA A 127 6.25 7.25 -1.27
CA ALA A 127 6.80 8.53 -1.72
C ALA A 127 8.29 8.63 -1.37
N THR A 128 8.65 8.28 -0.13
CA THR A 128 10.05 8.25 0.31
C THR A 128 10.88 7.32 -0.58
N TYR A 129 10.44 6.07 -0.77
CA TYR A 129 11.15 5.10 -1.59
C TYR A 129 11.31 5.57 -3.04
N ILE A 130 10.23 6.07 -3.66
CA ILE A 130 10.25 6.53 -5.06
C ILE A 130 11.22 7.70 -5.23
N VAL A 131 11.22 8.66 -4.31
CA VAL A 131 12.11 9.83 -4.38
C VAL A 131 13.57 9.42 -4.21
N GLU A 132 13.87 8.54 -3.26
CA GLU A 132 15.24 8.10 -2.98
C GLU A 132 15.83 7.21 -4.09
N THR A 133 15.00 6.52 -4.86
CA THR A 133 15.45 5.54 -5.86
C THR A 133 15.05 5.93 -7.26
N THR A 134 13.77 5.85 -7.57
CA THR A 134 13.25 5.98 -8.95
C THR A 134 13.49 7.36 -9.53
N VAL A 135 13.25 8.42 -8.76
CA VAL A 135 13.48 9.81 -9.20
C VAL A 135 14.97 10.07 -9.34
N ALA A 136 15.79 9.54 -8.43
CA ALA A 136 17.23 9.70 -8.49
C ALA A 136 17.83 8.99 -9.71
N ASP A 137 17.38 7.79 -10.03
CA ASP A 137 17.84 7.04 -11.21
C ASP A 137 17.37 7.68 -12.51
N TYR A 138 16.10 8.09 -12.59
CA TYR A 138 15.55 8.77 -13.75
C TYR A 138 16.23 10.12 -14.00
N GLY A 139 16.54 10.87 -12.93
CA GLY A 139 17.22 12.16 -13.01
C GLY A 139 18.67 12.11 -13.52
N ARG A 140 19.28 10.92 -13.63
CA ARG A 140 20.59 10.75 -14.29
C ARG A 140 20.51 10.81 -15.81
N LEU A 141 19.35 10.49 -16.36
CA LEU A 141 19.13 10.36 -17.80
C LEU A 141 18.23 11.47 -18.36
N HIS A 142 17.38 12.06 -17.53
CA HIS A 142 16.37 13.02 -17.90
C HIS A 142 16.34 14.17 -16.90
N GLU A 143 15.96 15.37 -17.36
CA GLU A 143 15.71 16.49 -16.47
C GLU A 143 14.39 16.28 -15.72
N VAL A 144 14.46 15.93 -14.43
CA VAL A 144 13.28 15.81 -13.57
C VAL A 144 12.87 17.21 -13.12
N ARG A 145 11.73 17.68 -13.63
CA ARG A 145 11.16 19.00 -13.30
C ARG A 145 9.97 18.86 -12.36
N ILE A 146 10.16 18.15 -11.27
CA ILE A 146 9.13 18.02 -10.23
C ILE A 146 9.67 18.68 -8.98
N ASP A 147 9.24 19.93 -8.74
CA ASP A 147 9.47 20.57 -7.46
C ASP A 147 8.64 19.85 -6.39
N HIS A 148 9.19 19.74 -5.18
CA HIS A 148 8.50 19.05 -4.09
C HIS A 148 8.10 17.58 -4.44
N ALA A 149 9.07 16.81 -4.93
CA ALA A 149 8.82 15.46 -5.42
C ALA A 149 8.15 14.55 -4.37
N TYR A 150 8.60 14.59 -3.12
CA TYR A 150 8.00 13.80 -2.05
C TYR A 150 6.51 14.14 -1.85
N GLU A 151 6.18 15.41 -1.71
CA GLU A 151 4.81 15.89 -1.51
C GLU A 151 3.93 15.56 -2.72
N THR A 152 4.49 15.67 -3.93
CA THR A 152 3.78 15.31 -5.17
C THR A 152 3.43 13.83 -5.19
N PHE A 153 4.39 12.94 -4.93
CA PHE A 153 4.13 11.50 -4.89
C PHE A 153 3.20 11.12 -3.74
N TYR A 154 3.39 11.70 -2.56
CA TYR A 154 2.52 11.47 -1.40
C TYR A 154 1.06 11.80 -1.73
N MET A 155 0.79 12.99 -2.25
CA MET A 155 -0.56 13.44 -2.62
C MET A 155 -1.13 12.64 -3.79
N LEU A 156 -0.31 12.29 -4.80
CA LEU A 156 -0.72 11.49 -5.94
C LEU A 156 -1.18 10.09 -5.49
N ILE A 157 -0.42 9.43 -4.62
CA ILE A 157 -0.76 8.10 -4.09
C ILE A 157 -2.06 8.17 -3.29
N LEU A 158 -2.19 9.12 -2.36
CA LEU A 158 -3.43 9.32 -1.60
C LEU A 158 -4.63 9.59 -2.50
N GLY A 159 -4.45 10.44 -3.52
CA GLY A 159 -5.50 10.78 -4.47
C GLY A 159 -5.95 9.59 -5.30
N ILE A 160 -5.00 8.84 -5.87
CA ILE A 160 -5.30 7.64 -6.66
C ILE A 160 -6.02 6.58 -5.82
N VAL A 161 -5.49 6.25 -4.64
CA VAL A 161 -6.09 5.25 -3.76
C VAL A 161 -7.47 5.68 -3.29
N GLY A 162 -7.65 6.95 -2.92
CA GLY A 162 -8.93 7.52 -2.54
C GLY A 162 -9.95 7.49 -3.69
N TYR A 163 -9.52 7.85 -4.89
CA TYR A 163 -10.34 7.84 -6.09
C TYR A 163 -10.79 6.42 -6.46
N MET A 164 -9.87 5.46 -6.54
CA MET A 164 -10.16 4.06 -6.85
C MET A 164 -11.12 3.43 -5.84
N ARG A 165 -11.05 3.84 -4.57
CA ARG A 165 -11.98 3.36 -3.53
C ARG A 165 -13.42 3.82 -3.77
N GLN A 166 -13.60 5.05 -4.26
CA GLN A 166 -14.93 5.62 -4.56
C GLN A 166 -15.43 5.20 -5.94
N HIS A 167 -14.50 4.88 -6.85
CA HIS A 167 -14.74 4.56 -8.24
C HIS A 167 -14.05 3.25 -8.62
N PRO A 168 -14.51 2.09 -8.10
CA PRO A 168 -13.88 0.79 -8.39
C PRO A 168 -13.90 0.44 -9.89
N GLU A 169 -14.84 1.03 -10.65
CA GLU A 169 -15.00 0.91 -12.10
C GLU A 169 -14.06 1.81 -12.91
N ALA A 170 -13.27 2.67 -12.27
CA ALA A 170 -12.34 3.56 -12.98
C ALA A 170 -11.39 2.76 -13.88
N SER A 171 -11.29 3.15 -15.14
CA SER A 171 -10.39 2.48 -16.07
C SER A 171 -8.92 2.74 -15.74
N ASP A 172 -8.07 1.78 -16.04
CA ASP A 172 -6.63 1.90 -15.83
C ASP A 172 -6.03 3.03 -16.66
N ASP A 173 -6.58 3.30 -17.85
CA ASP A 173 -6.14 4.42 -18.68
C ASP A 173 -6.32 5.78 -18.02
N VAL A 174 -7.43 6.00 -17.31
CA VAL A 174 -7.63 7.24 -16.56
C VAL A 174 -6.60 7.38 -15.45
N LEU A 175 -6.30 6.29 -14.74
CA LEU A 175 -5.31 6.30 -13.66
C LEU A 175 -3.90 6.55 -14.22
N LYS A 176 -3.54 5.87 -15.32
CA LYS A 176 -2.27 6.07 -16.01
C LYS A 176 -2.12 7.51 -16.54
N ASP A 177 -3.18 8.07 -17.12
CA ASP A 177 -3.18 9.47 -17.58
C ASP A 177 -2.94 10.45 -16.44
N ILE A 178 -3.60 10.26 -15.28
CA ILE A 178 -3.40 11.11 -14.11
C ILE A 178 -1.96 11.03 -13.61
N ILE A 179 -1.39 9.81 -13.53
CA ILE A 179 -0.01 9.62 -13.11
C ILE A 179 0.93 10.31 -14.11
N ALA A 180 0.78 10.04 -15.40
CA ALA A 180 1.64 10.58 -16.44
C ALA A 180 1.59 12.12 -16.49
N GLN A 181 0.39 12.72 -16.43
CA GLN A 181 0.22 14.19 -16.40
C GLN A 181 0.86 14.82 -15.17
N THR A 182 0.69 14.21 -13.99
CA THR A 182 1.27 14.73 -12.75
C THR A 182 2.79 14.69 -12.77
N LEU A 183 3.35 13.65 -13.39
CA LEU A 183 4.81 13.44 -13.48
C LEU A 183 5.42 13.99 -14.77
N HIS A 184 4.62 14.69 -15.60
CA HIS A 184 5.05 15.27 -16.88
C HIS A 184 5.61 14.24 -17.88
N PHE A 185 5.05 13.01 -17.88
CA PHE A 185 5.37 12.00 -18.87
C PHE A 185 4.45 12.10 -20.09
N GLU A 186 5.00 11.93 -21.28
CA GLU A 186 4.21 11.74 -22.50
C GLU A 186 3.84 10.25 -22.64
N ARG A 187 2.55 9.95 -22.80
CA ARG A 187 2.06 8.60 -23.07
C ARG A 187 1.88 8.40 -24.57
N GLU A 188 2.37 7.28 -25.07
CA GLU A 188 2.03 6.80 -26.40
C GLU A 188 0.63 6.19 -26.34
N ARG A 189 -0.40 6.94 -26.74
CA ARG A 189 -1.76 6.40 -26.86
C ARG A 189 -1.84 5.55 -28.13
N GLU A 190 -2.24 4.29 -28.01
CA GLU A 190 -2.71 3.53 -29.17
C GLU A 190 -3.83 4.33 -29.83
N GLN A 191 -3.60 4.79 -31.06
CA GLN A 191 -4.62 5.45 -31.85
C GLN A 191 -5.72 4.41 -32.10
N SER A 192 -6.82 4.51 -31.34
CA SER A 192 -8.04 3.79 -31.64
C SER A 192 -8.46 4.19 -33.05
N HIS A 193 -8.14 3.36 -34.01
CA HIS A 193 -8.68 3.49 -35.36
C HIS A 193 -10.19 3.32 -35.28
N HIS A 194 -10.88 4.42 -35.04
CA HIS A 194 -12.29 4.53 -35.41
C HIS A 194 -12.29 4.62 -36.95
N THR A 195 -12.33 3.47 -37.54
CA THR A 195 -12.76 3.37 -38.95
C THR A 195 -14.27 3.63 -38.95
N ALA A 196 -14.62 4.75 -39.57
CA ALA A 196 -16.00 5.16 -39.84
C ALA A 196 -16.70 4.17 -40.77
#